data_25d3794bea06b2fd732b348e88b58837
#
_entry.id   25d3794bea06b2fd732b348e88b58837
#
_cell.length_a   1.000
_cell.length_b   1.000
_cell.length_c   1.000
_cell.angle_alpha   90.00
_cell.angle_beta   90.00
_cell.angle_gamma   90.00
#
_symmetry.space_group_name_H-M   'P 1'
#
loop_
_entity.id
_entity.type
_entity.pdbx_description
1 polymer ?
#
loop_
_entity_poly.entity_id
_entity_poly.type
_entity_poly.pdbx_seq_one_letter_code
_entity_poly.pdbx_strand_id
1 'polypeptide(L)'
;TVAGRKVTGYAAHLDYRHYACYLPRGYSGSDWKKIAKPVLNEEDILAMNGKSDRKKAVEVFLQRVRLDIEQKHTILAGDFNEPSHLDWKEDTKKLWGHNGAIVNWDCSRMLYEAGFRDAYRSVYPNPVTHPGFTYPAGNKCAPVAKLTWAPEADERERIDFIYYYPSPFLVPEE
;
A
#
# COMPACT_ATOMS: atom_id res chain seq x y z
N THR A 1 -8.05 -25.12 4.73
CA THR A 1 -8.57 -24.94 6.11
C THR A 1 -7.41 -24.72 7.07
N VAL A 2 -7.57 -23.82 8.03
CA VAL A 2 -6.62 -23.61 9.13
C VAL A 2 -7.32 -24.03 10.41
N ALA A 3 -6.70 -24.93 11.19
CA ALA A 3 -7.30 -25.52 12.40
C ALA A 3 -8.75 -26.02 12.19
N GLY A 4 -9.01 -26.69 11.05
CA GLY A 4 -10.33 -27.22 10.70
C GLY A 4 -11.36 -26.18 10.20
N ARG A 5 -10.99 -24.90 10.09
CA ARG A 5 -11.87 -23.81 9.66
C ARG A 5 -11.59 -23.39 8.23
N LYS A 6 -12.64 -22.97 7.52
CA LYS A 6 -12.52 -22.49 6.16
C LYS A 6 -11.95 -21.06 6.16
N VAL A 7 -10.81 -20.88 5.50
CA VAL A 7 -10.23 -19.55 5.23
C VAL A 7 -10.39 -19.26 3.74
N THR A 8 -10.84 -18.06 3.41
CA THR A 8 -10.92 -17.58 2.02
C THR A 8 -9.78 -16.60 1.78
N GLY A 9 -8.90 -16.96 0.84
CA GLY A 9 -7.80 -16.10 0.38
C GLY A 9 -8.15 -15.41 -0.93
N TYR A 10 -7.82 -14.13 -1.01
CA TYR A 10 -7.88 -13.33 -2.23
C TYR A 10 -6.47 -12.84 -2.58
N ALA A 11 -6.09 -12.95 -3.85
CA ALA A 11 -4.85 -12.38 -4.38
C ALA A 11 -5.17 -11.08 -5.11
N ALA A 12 -4.35 -10.05 -4.89
CA ALA A 12 -4.45 -8.76 -5.55
C ALA A 12 -3.16 -8.44 -6.30
N HIS A 13 -3.31 -7.81 -7.47
CA HIS A 13 -2.26 -7.07 -8.16
C HIS A 13 -2.95 -5.87 -8.80
N LEU A 14 -2.87 -4.72 -8.14
CA LEU A 14 -3.62 -3.54 -8.54
C LEU A 14 -2.90 -2.75 -9.62
N ASP A 15 -3.58 -1.79 -10.22
CA ASP A 15 -3.06 -0.97 -11.31
C ASP A 15 -1.80 -0.19 -10.89
N TYR A 16 -0.70 -0.34 -11.62
CA TYR A 16 0.57 0.35 -11.38
C TYR A 16 0.61 1.79 -11.90
N ARG A 17 -0.32 2.14 -12.80
CA ARG A 17 -0.37 3.47 -13.43
C ARG A 17 -0.71 4.56 -12.42
N HIS A 18 -0.30 5.79 -12.72
CA HIS A 18 -0.55 6.93 -11.83
C HIS A 18 -0.04 6.69 -10.39
N TYR A 19 1.21 6.23 -10.28
CA TYR A 19 1.87 5.93 -9.01
C TYR A 19 2.22 7.23 -8.26
N ALA A 20 1.23 7.80 -7.59
CA ALA A 20 1.25 9.18 -7.09
C ALA A 20 2.24 9.44 -5.94
N CYS A 21 2.74 8.39 -5.26
CA CYS A 21 3.77 8.55 -4.24
C CYS A 21 5.11 9.06 -4.79
N TYR A 22 5.28 9.11 -6.11
CA TYR A 22 6.43 9.74 -6.74
C TYR A 22 6.35 11.27 -6.80
N LEU A 23 5.16 11.85 -6.71
CA LEU A 23 4.98 13.30 -6.75
C LEU A 23 5.75 14.05 -5.66
N PRO A 24 5.75 13.65 -4.39
CA PRO A 24 6.58 14.27 -3.36
C PRO A 24 8.08 14.12 -3.61
N ARG A 25 8.49 13.09 -4.37
CA ARG A 25 9.88 12.81 -4.74
C ARG A 25 10.35 13.61 -5.95
N GLY A 26 9.47 14.42 -6.55
CA GLY A 26 9.78 15.21 -7.73
C GLY A 26 9.72 14.44 -9.05
N TYR A 27 8.94 13.36 -9.09
CA TYR A 27 8.72 12.55 -10.28
C TYR A 27 7.24 12.40 -10.61
N SER A 28 6.93 12.27 -11.88
CA SER A 28 5.58 11.94 -12.35
C SER A 28 5.29 10.47 -12.12
N GLY A 29 4.14 10.17 -11.53
CA GLY A 29 3.67 8.79 -11.35
C GLY A 29 3.07 8.17 -12.61
N SER A 30 3.07 8.89 -13.76
CA SER A 30 2.47 8.41 -15.01
C SER A 30 3.50 8.08 -16.09
N ASP A 31 4.54 8.87 -16.22
CA ASP A 31 5.58 8.71 -17.25
C ASP A 31 7.01 8.65 -16.67
N TRP A 32 7.12 8.65 -15.35
CA TRP A 32 8.35 8.47 -14.58
C TRP A 32 9.40 9.57 -14.77
N LYS A 33 9.02 10.71 -15.35
CA LYS A 33 9.92 11.83 -15.58
C LYS A 33 9.99 12.74 -14.38
N LYS A 34 11.13 13.42 -14.22
CA LYS A 34 11.26 14.51 -13.25
C LYS A 34 10.24 15.60 -13.55
N ILE A 35 9.61 16.12 -12.50
CA ILE A 35 8.73 17.28 -12.55
C ILE A 35 9.47 18.52 -12.02
N ALA A 36 9.01 19.72 -12.40
CA ALA A 36 9.68 20.96 -12.07
C ALA A 36 9.78 21.21 -10.56
N LYS A 37 8.79 20.77 -9.78
CA LYS A 37 8.76 20.87 -8.31
C LYS A 37 8.02 19.68 -7.72
N PRO A 38 8.46 19.16 -6.55
CA PRO A 38 7.69 18.17 -5.79
C PRO A 38 6.29 18.69 -5.48
N VAL A 39 5.31 17.79 -5.54
CA VAL A 39 3.93 18.05 -5.11
C VAL A 39 3.76 17.45 -3.70
N LEU A 40 3.44 18.30 -2.73
CA LEU A 40 3.35 17.92 -1.31
C LEU A 40 1.93 18.01 -0.75
N ASN A 41 1.03 18.63 -1.51
CA ASN A 41 -0.37 18.76 -1.11
C ASN A 41 -1.08 17.41 -1.25
N GLU A 42 -1.74 16.95 -0.19
CA GLU A 42 -2.44 15.67 -0.15
C GLU A 42 -3.54 15.57 -1.21
N GLU A 43 -4.32 16.63 -1.40
CA GLU A 43 -5.43 16.65 -2.36
C GLU A 43 -4.94 16.43 -3.79
N ASP A 44 -3.85 17.10 -4.19
CA ASP A 44 -3.24 16.95 -5.51
C ASP A 44 -2.66 15.54 -5.71
N ILE A 45 -2.03 14.98 -4.67
CA ILE A 45 -1.50 13.61 -4.69
C ILE A 45 -2.64 12.61 -4.85
N LEU A 46 -3.70 12.73 -4.06
CA LEU A 46 -4.86 11.83 -4.13
C LEU A 46 -5.65 12.01 -5.44
N ALA A 47 -5.72 13.22 -5.98
CA ALA A 47 -6.31 13.47 -7.31
C ALA A 47 -5.54 12.75 -8.44
N MET A 48 -4.21 12.70 -8.38
CA MET A 48 -3.41 11.89 -9.30
C MET A 48 -3.63 10.40 -9.06
N ASN A 49 -3.59 9.96 -7.82
CA ASN A 49 -3.82 8.58 -7.42
C ASN A 49 -5.16 8.04 -7.91
N GLY A 50 -6.21 8.85 -7.81
CA GLY A 50 -7.58 8.52 -8.23
C GLY A 50 -7.77 8.35 -9.74
N LYS A 51 -6.76 8.67 -10.58
CA LYS A 51 -6.79 8.38 -12.02
C LYS A 51 -6.53 6.91 -12.33
N SER A 52 -6.05 6.13 -11.37
CA SER A 52 -5.88 4.68 -11.48
C SER A 52 -7.16 3.92 -11.17
N ASP A 53 -7.21 2.65 -11.56
CA ASP A 53 -8.34 1.76 -11.24
C ASP A 53 -8.23 1.11 -9.83
N ARG A 54 -7.21 1.44 -9.03
CA ARG A 54 -6.95 0.81 -7.71
C ARG A 54 -8.13 0.94 -6.76
N LYS A 55 -8.61 2.17 -6.57
CA LYS A 55 -9.76 2.45 -5.68
C LYS A 55 -10.99 1.65 -6.08
N LYS A 56 -11.33 1.64 -7.38
CA LYS A 56 -12.46 0.88 -7.92
C LYS A 56 -12.30 -0.63 -7.69
N ALA A 57 -11.08 -1.16 -7.84
CA ALA A 57 -10.81 -2.57 -7.58
C ALA A 57 -11.07 -2.94 -6.11
N VAL A 58 -10.66 -2.08 -5.16
CA VAL A 58 -10.94 -2.28 -3.73
C VAL A 58 -12.43 -2.15 -3.44
N GLU A 59 -13.15 -1.21 -4.06
CA GLU A 59 -14.61 -1.09 -3.94
C GLU A 59 -15.33 -2.37 -4.37
N VAL A 60 -14.95 -2.91 -5.54
CA VAL A 60 -15.51 -4.18 -6.05
C VAL A 60 -15.20 -5.34 -5.11
N PHE A 61 -13.96 -5.44 -4.61
CA PHE A 61 -13.59 -6.43 -3.62
C PHE A 61 -14.45 -6.33 -2.36
N LEU A 62 -14.60 -5.13 -1.79
CA LEU A 62 -15.38 -4.92 -0.57
C LEU A 62 -16.87 -5.24 -0.77
N GLN A 63 -17.44 -4.92 -1.92
CA GLN A 63 -18.81 -5.32 -2.27
C GLN A 63 -18.96 -6.85 -2.31
N ARG A 64 -17.99 -7.54 -2.91
CA ARG A 64 -18.00 -8.99 -3.01
C ARG A 64 -17.88 -9.68 -1.65
N VAL A 65 -16.97 -9.16 -0.83
CA VAL A 65 -16.63 -9.75 0.48
C VAL A 65 -17.71 -9.49 1.54
N ARG A 66 -18.47 -8.40 1.47
CA ARG A 66 -19.53 -8.09 2.42
C ARG A 66 -20.51 -9.24 2.65
N LEU A 67 -20.79 -10.02 1.63
CA LEU A 67 -21.70 -11.17 1.71
C LEU A 67 -21.08 -12.38 2.42
N ASP A 68 -19.78 -12.37 2.61
CA ASP A 68 -18.97 -13.51 3.08
C ASP A 68 -18.27 -13.26 4.42
N ILE A 69 -18.11 -11.99 4.84
CA ILE A 69 -17.30 -11.58 5.99
C ILE A 69 -17.80 -12.18 7.32
N GLU A 70 -19.10 -12.24 7.53
CA GLU A 70 -19.66 -12.72 8.81
C GLU A 70 -19.45 -14.22 9.06
N GLN A 71 -19.13 -14.98 8.01
CA GLN A 71 -19.04 -16.44 8.09
C GLN A 71 -17.67 -17.02 7.71
N LYS A 72 -16.73 -16.20 7.22
CA LYS A 72 -15.46 -16.69 6.67
C LYS A 72 -14.28 -15.88 7.16
N HIS A 73 -13.22 -16.60 7.53
CA HIS A 73 -11.93 -15.98 7.77
C HIS A 73 -11.36 -15.52 6.43
N THR A 74 -11.23 -14.22 6.24
CA THR A 74 -10.85 -13.63 4.96
C THR A 74 -9.46 -13.02 5.03
N ILE A 75 -8.62 -13.39 4.06
CA ILE A 75 -7.29 -12.81 3.84
C ILE A 75 -7.26 -12.23 2.43
N LEU A 76 -6.74 -11.03 2.28
CA LEU A 76 -6.43 -10.38 1.01
C LEU A 76 -4.94 -10.07 0.98
N ALA A 77 -4.21 -10.58 0.00
CA ALA A 77 -2.76 -10.35 -0.10
C ALA A 77 -2.34 -10.02 -1.53
N GLY A 78 -1.26 -9.23 -1.66
CA GLY A 78 -0.65 -8.93 -2.95
C GLY A 78 -0.08 -7.53 -3.07
N ASP A 79 0.29 -7.18 -4.30
CA ASP A 79 0.80 -5.86 -4.68
C ASP A 79 -0.37 -4.89 -4.94
N PHE A 80 -0.43 -3.84 -4.14
CA PHE A 80 -1.45 -2.80 -4.26
C PHE A 80 -1.02 -1.64 -5.15
N ASN A 81 0.25 -1.55 -5.51
CA ASN A 81 0.80 -0.40 -6.24
C ASN A 81 0.38 0.97 -5.63
N GLU A 82 0.17 0.99 -4.34
CA GLU A 82 -0.20 2.17 -3.53
C GLU A 82 0.32 1.96 -2.12
N PRO A 83 0.96 2.96 -1.49
CA PRO A 83 1.38 2.88 -0.09
C PRO A 83 0.22 2.78 0.89
N SER A 84 0.53 2.59 2.17
CA SER A 84 -0.47 2.59 3.23
C SER A 84 -0.60 3.95 3.90
N HIS A 85 -1.84 4.35 4.24
CA HIS A 85 -2.12 5.49 5.10
C HIS A 85 -1.48 5.35 6.49
N LEU A 86 -1.13 4.13 6.91
CA LEU A 86 -0.42 3.86 8.16
C LEU A 86 1.08 4.17 8.09
N ASP A 87 1.62 4.37 6.88
CA ASP A 87 3.03 4.56 6.62
C ASP A 87 3.38 6.02 6.26
N TRP A 88 2.40 6.82 5.82
CA TRP A 88 2.57 8.21 5.41
C TRP A 88 1.98 9.18 6.43
N LYS A 89 2.61 9.24 7.61
CA LYS A 89 2.15 10.00 8.78
C LYS A 89 3.12 11.12 9.20
N GLU A 90 2.78 11.80 10.27
CA GLU A 90 3.56 12.89 10.85
C GLU A 90 5.00 12.47 11.20
N ASP A 91 5.19 11.26 11.72
CA ASP A 91 6.48 10.71 12.13
C ASP A 91 7.35 10.25 10.96
N THR A 92 6.76 9.96 9.81
CA THR A 92 7.46 9.51 8.60
C THR A 92 7.58 10.58 7.51
N LYS A 93 6.92 11.72 7.63
CA LYS A 93 6.82 12.74 6.57
C LYS A 93 8.16 13.28 6.06
N LYS A 94 9.23 13.19 6.84
CA LYS A 94 10.60 13.63 6.45
C LYS A 94 11.52 12.48 6.07
N LEU A 95 11.02 11.26 6.06
CA LEU A 95 11.78 10.05 5.74
C LEU A 95 11.47 9.59 4.31
N TRP A 96 12.34 8.79 3.75
CA TRP A 96 12.15 8.01 2.51
C TRP A 96 11.59 8.80 1.31
N GLY A 97 12.00 10.05 1.20
CA GLY A 97 11.58 10.92 0.10
C GLY A 97 10.11 11.39 0.18
N HIS A 98 9.45 11.29 1.32
CA HIS A 98 8.11 11.87 1.52
C HIS A 98 8.13 13.40 1.49
N ASN A 99 9.29 14.03 1.77
CA ASN A 99 9.56 15.47 1.64
C ASN A 99 8.58 16.39 2.39
N GLY A 100 7.96 15.90 3.45
CA GLY A 100 6.97 16.62 4.25
C GLY A 100 5.52 16.26 3.97
N ALA A 101 5.25 15.47 2.94
CA ALA A 101 3.89 15.02 2.63
C ALA A 101 3.38 14.01 3.66
N ILE A 102 2.11 14.18 4.03
CA ILE A 102 1.29 13.22 4.78
C ILE A 102 0.14 12.86 3.87
N VAL A 103 -0.12 11.59 3.66
CA VAL A 103 -1.13 11.14 2.69
C VAL A 103 -1.97 10.01 3.26
N ASN A 104 -3.27 10.21 3.27
CA ASN A 104 -4.26 9.23 3.71
C ASN A 104 -4.70 8.35 2.54
N TRP A 105 -3.82 7.47 2.09
CA TRP A 105 -3.99 6.63 0.90
C TRP A 105 -5.30 5.85 0.87
N ASP A 106 -6.00 5.91 -0.26
CA ASP A 106 -7.39 5.44 -0.41
C ASP A 106 -7.55 3.93 -0.17
N CYS A 107 -6.75 3.09 -0.82
CA CYS A 107 -6.96 1.64 -0.77
C CYS A 107 -6.81 1.08 0.64
N SER A 108 -5.73 1.45 1.31
CA SER A 108 -5.45 1.00 2.68
C SER A 108 -6.46 1.56 3.68
N ARG A 109 -6.87 2.83 3.52
CA ARG A 109 -7.90 3.48 4.36
C ARG A 109 -9.26 2.79 4.20
N MET A 110 -9.70 2.55 2.97
CA MET A 110 -10.98 1.89 2.68
C MET A 110 -11.05 0.48 3.29
N LEU A 111 -9.96 -0.28 3.19
CA LEU A 111 -9.88 -1.61 3.82
C LEU A 111 -9.95 -1.51 5.34
N TYR A 112 -9.24 -0.54 5.94
CA TYR A 112 -9.26 -0.31 7.38
C TYR A 112 -10.66 0.09 7.88
N GLU A 113 -11.34 1.02 7.20
CA GLU A 113 -12.71 1.45 7.49
C GLU A 113 -13.73 0.31 7.33
N ALA A 114 -13.48 -0.61 6.40
CA ALA A 114 -14.29 -1.81 6.22
C ALA A 114 -14.01 -2.91 7.26
N GLY A 115 -13.10 -2.69 8.21
CA GLY A 115 -12.78 -3.62 9.30
C GLY A 115 -11.59 -4.52 9.07
N PHE A 116 -10.94 -4.47 7.89
CA PHE A 116 -9.69 -5.20 7.66
C PHE A 116 -8.53 -4.61 8.47
N ARG A 117 -7.54 -5.43 8.75
CA ARG A 117 -6.30 -5.04 9.44
C ARG A 117 -5.11 -5.45 8.59
N ASP A 118 -4.13 -4.58 8.55
CA ASP A 118 -2.81 -4.83 7.97
C ASP A 118 -2.02 -5.74 8.92
N ALA A 119 -1.69 -6.94 8.46
CA ALA A 119 -1.03 -7.95 9.29
C ALA A 119 0.34 -7.49 9.78
N TYR A 120 1.13 -6.81 8.91
CA TYR A 120 2.44 -6.31 9.29
C TYR A 120 2.34 -5.19 10.34
N ARG A 121 1.43 -4.23 10.15
CA ARG A 121 1.22 -3.14 11.12
C ARG A 121 0.54 -3.59 12.42
N SER A 122 -0.15 -4.72 12.41
CA SER A 122 -0.67 -5.33 13.64
C SER A 122 0.43 -5.85 14.54
N VAL A 123 1.52 -6.35 13.95
CA VAL A 123 2.71 -6.85 14.69
C VAL A 123 3.72 -5.71 14.91
N TYR A 124 3.99 -4.92 13.88
CA TYR A 124 4.97 -3.84 13.89
C TYR A 124 4.29 -2.47 13.69
N PRO A 125 3.68 -1.90 14.73
CA PRO A 125 2.84 -0.70 14.60
C PRO A 125 3.61 0.59 14.27
N ASN A 126 4.92 0.63 14.55
CA ASN A 126 5.74 1.81 14.33
C ASN A 126 6.43 1.76 12.95
N PRO A 127 6.00 2.58 11.97
CA PRO A 127 6.58 2.59 10.62
C PRO A 127 8.03 3.08 10.58
N VAL A 128 8.46 3.91 11.54
CA VAL A 128 9.83 4.46 11.58
C VAL A 128 10.85 3.37 11.90
N THR A 129 10.56 2.52 12.87
CA THR A 129 11.47 1.44 13.28
C THR A 129 11.32 0.18 12.42
N HIS A 130 10.13 -0.04 11.88
CA HIS A 130 9.82 -1.19 11.04
C HIS A 130 9.12 -0.74 9.74
N PRO A 131 9.85 -0.14 8.78
CA PRO A 131 9.25 0.36 7.56
C PRO A 131 8.62 -0.74 6.69
N GLY A 132 9.24 -1.93 6.66
CA GLY A 132 8.70 -3.09 5.95
C GLY A 132 8.69 -2.94 4.43
N PHE A 133 9.66 -2.24 3.86
CA PHE A 133 9.72 -1.99 2.41
C PHE A 133 9.66 -3.27 1.59
N THR A 134 8.86 -3.24 0.55
CA THR A 134 8.71 -4.32 -0.43
C THR A 134 9.13 -3.88 -1.83
N TYR A 135 9.17 -2.57 -2.08
CA TYR A 135 9.60 -1.97 -3.34
C TYR A 135 10.72 -0.92 -3.11
N PRO A 136 11.73 -0.81 -4.00
CA PRO A 136 12.07 -1.77 -5.04
C PRO A 136 12.59 -3.08 -4.45
N ALA A 137 12.29 -4.18 -5.13
CA ALA A 137 12.76 -5.49 -4.69
C ALA A 137 14.28 -5.61 -4.85
N GLY A 138 14.96 -6.08 -3.81
CA GLY A 138 16.39 -6.38 -3.87
C GLY A 138 16.66 -7.64 -4.70
N ASN A 139 16.87 -7.48 -6.01
CA ASN A 139 17.15 -8.60 -6.90
C ASN A 139 18.57 -8.54 -7.45
N LYS A 140 19.43 -9.41 -6.93
CA LYS A 140 20.84 -9.49 -7.38
C LYS A 140 21.02 -9.97 -8.82
N CYS A 141 19.99 -10.56 -9.43
CA CYS A 141 20.02 -11.06 -10.80
C CYS A 141 19.56 -10.02 -11.83
N ALA A 142 19.12 -8.84 -11.41
CA ALA A 142 18.70 -7.76 -12.30
C ALA A 142 19.51 -6.49 -12.05
N PRO A 143 19.90 -5.74 -13.10
CA PRO A 143 20.53 -4.44 -12.94
C PRO A 143 19.62 -3.48 -12.15
N VAL A 144 20.20 -2.71 -11.22
CA VAL A 144 19.43 -1.74 -10.39
C VAL A 144 18.61 -0.79 -11.26
N ALA A 145 19.16 -0.31 -12.39
CA ALA A 145 18.46 0.55 -13.34
C ALA A 145 17.14 -0.04 -13.91
N LYS A 146 16.96 -1.36 -13.82
CA LYS A 146 15.71 -2.03 -14.20
C LYS A 146 14.74 -2.22 -13.02
N LEU A 147 15.16 -1.86 -11.83
CA LEU A 147 14.38 -2.02 -10.59
C LEU A 147 13.91 -0.67 -10.03
N THR A 148 14.36 0.45 -10.62
CA THR A 148 14.10 1.81 -10.15
C THR A 148 13.57 2.69 -11.26
N TRP A 149 12.64 3.57 -10.93
CA TRP A 149 12.01 4.53 -11.84
C TRP A 149 12.31 5.97 -11.44
N ALA A 150 12.77 6.19 -10.20
CA ALA A 150 13.16 7.47 -9.66
C ALA A 150 14.59 7.40 -9.06
N PRO A 151 15.64 7.17 -9.89
CA PRO A 151 16.98 6.78 -9.42
C PRO A 151 17.71 7.83 -8.58
N GLU A 152 17.26 9.08 -8.57
CA GLU A 152 17.82 10.16 -7.76
C GLU A 152 17.02 10.42 -6.47
N ALA A 153 15.98 9.63 -6.20
CA ALA A 153 15.14 9.75 -5.02
C ALA A 153 15.20 8.47 -4.17
N ASP A 154 14.87 8.58 -2.89
CA ASP A 154 14.57 7.40 -2.08
C ASP A 154 13.15 6.96 -2.40
N GLU A 155 13.02 5.96 -3.25
CA GLU A 155 11.73 5.46 -3.73
C GLU A 155 11.22 4.23 -2.97
N ARG A 156 11.87 3.89 -1.84
CA ARG A 156 11.47 2.74 -1.04
C ARG A 156 10.05 2.90 -0.50
N GLU A 157 9.22 1.89 -0.76
CA GLU A 157 7.85 1.83 -0.33
C GLU A 157 7.45 0.43 0.12
N ARG A 158 6.45 0.35 0.96
CA ARG A 158 5.70 -0.86 1.23
C ARG A 158 4.40 -0.79 0.43
N ILE A 159 4.29 -1.60 -0.60
CA ILE A 159 3.14 -1.66 -1.51
C ILE A 159 2.55 -3.06 -1.62
N ASP A 160 3.23 -4.07 -1.06
CA ASP A 160 2.71 -5.41 -0.91
C ASP A 160 2.19 -5.61 0.51
N PHE A 161 0.99 -6.12 0.62
CA PHE A 161 0.28 -6.24 1.89
C PHE A 161 -0.34 -7.61 2.08
N ILE A 162 -0.52 -7.95 3.35
CA ILE A 162 -1.43 -9.00 3.80
C ILE A 162 -2.45 -8.32 4.72
N TYR A 163 -3.69 -8.22 4.24
CA TYR A 163 -4.82 -7.79 5.04
C TYR A 163 -5.63 -8.99 5.48
N TYR A 164 -6.11 -8.94 6.71
CA TYR A 164 -7.01 -9.95 7.26
C TYR A 164 -8.25 -9.29 7.86
N TYR A 165 -9.37 -9.97 7.80
CA TYR A 165 -10.54 -9.57 8.58
C TYR A 165 -10.44 -10.23 9.96
N PRO A 166 -10.37 -9.45 11.07
CA PRO A 166 -10.14 -9.98 12.41
C PRO A 166 -11.20 -11.02 12.81
N SER A 167 -10.73 -12.12 13.28
CA SER A 167 -11.54 -13.18 13.88
C SER A 167 -10.73 -13.80 15.01
N PRO A 168 -11.34 -14.53 15.96
CA PRO A 168 -10.61 -15.19 17.05
C PRO A 168 -9.49 -16.15 16.59
N PHE A 169 -9.39 -16.42 15.29
CA PHE A 169 -8.45 -17.40 14.70
C PHE A 169 -7.50 -16.80 13.66
N LEU A 170 -7.64 -15.52 13.35
CA LEU A 170 -6.78 -14.79 12.43
C LEU A 170 -6.29 -13.51 13.12
N VAL A 171 -5.37 -13.70 14.07
CA VAL A 171 -4.61 -12.61 14.68
C VAL A 171 -3.14 -12.93 14.43
N PRO A 172 -2.36 -12.01 13.84
CA PRO A 172 -0.92 -12.19 13.67
C PRO A 172 -0.25 -12.28 15.04
N GLU A 173 0.70 -13.19 15.17
CA GLU A 173 1.60 -13.30 16.33
C GLU A 173 2.98 -12.76 15.94
N GLU A 174 3.75 -12.26 16.92
CA GLU A 174 5.15 -11.84 16.76
C GLU A 174 6.05 -13.02 16.39
#